data_d48f99800d5be04e00998786c9cf6758
#
_entry.id   d48f99800d5be04e00998786c9cf6758
#
_cell.length_a   1.000
_cell.length_b   1.000
_cell.length_c   1.000
_cell.angle_alpha   90.00
_cell.angle_beta   90.00
_cell.angle_gamma   90.00
#
_symmetry.space_group_name_H-M   'P 1'
#
loop_
_entity.id
_entity.type
_entity.pdbx_description
1 polymer ?
#
loop_
_entity_poly.entity_id
_entity_poly.type
_entity_poly.pdbx_seq_one_letter_code
_entity_poly.pdbx_strand_id
1 'polypeptide(L)' 'PREAKLIHEKYDKVVKHLIDEKYAVDKDAADKIISGMSQDWYDTIAE' A
#
# COMPACT_ATOMS: atom_id res chain seq x y z
N PRO A 1 -0.17 -11.33 17.53
CA PRO A 1 -1.44 -10.69 17.34
C PRO A 1 -1.37 -9.23 16.93
N ARG A 2 -1.34 -8.34 17.92
CA ARG A 2 -1.43 -6.92 17.59
C ARG A 2 -0.23 -6.41 16.84
N GLU A 3 0.94 -6.89 17.20
CA GLU A 3 2.17 -6.45 16.56
C GLU A 3 2.24 -6.89 15.11
N ALA A 4 1.80 -8.11 14.83
CA ALA A 4 1.78 -8.60 13.47
C ALA A 4 0.83 -7.76 12.62
N LYS A 5 -0.28 -7.36 13.19
CA LYS A 5 -1.24 -6.51 12.51
C LYS A 5 -0.66 -5.15 12.19
N LEU A 6 0.10 -4.60 13.12
CA LEU A 6 0.75 -3.30 12.91
C LEU A 6 1.77 -3.35 11.78
N ILE A 7 2.49 -4.46 11.66
CA ILE A 7 3.49 -4.61 10.62
C ILE A 7 2.85 -4.50 9.23
N HIS A 8 1.65 -5.07 9.07
CA HIS A 8 0.99 -5.08 7.78
C HIS A 8 0.06 -3.90 7.56
N GLU A 9 -0.22 -3.15 8.59
CA GLU A 9 -1.21 -2.07 8.52
C GLU A 9 -0.81 -0.99 7.52
N LYS A 10 0.44 -0.60 7.54
CA LYS A 10 0.93 0.42 6.63
C LYS A 10 0.81 -0.04 5.17
N TYR A 11 1.18 -1.27 4.91
CA TYR A 11 1.10 -1.85 3.57
C TYR A 11 -0.35 -1.91 3.10
N ASP A 12 -1.24 -2.39 3.96
CA ASP A 12 -2.66 -2.47 3.63
C ASP A 12 -3.23 -1.10 3.30
N LYS A 13 -2.80 -0.09 4.03
CA LYS A 13 -3.26 1.28 3.80
C LYS A 13 -2.89 1.76 2.41
N VAL A 14 -1.65 1.49 2.00
CA VAL A 14 -1.18 1.87 0.68
C VAL A 14 -1.93 1.11 -0.41
N VAL A 15 -2.11 -0.19 -0.22
CA VAL A 15 -2.85 -1.03 -1.17
C VAL A 15 -4.27 -0.49 -1.35
N LYS A 16 -4.95 -0.23 -0.26
CA LYS A 16 -6.31 0.30 -0.33
C LYS A 16 -6.36 1.66 -1.02
N HIS A 17 -5.39 2.51 -0.73
CA HIS A 17 -5.33 3.82 -1.36
C HIS A 17 -5.21 3.69 -2.88
N LEU A 18 -4.33 2.82 -3.34
CA LEU A 18 -4.11 2.64 -4.77
C LEU A 18 -5.36 2.12 -5.47
N ILE A 19 -6.06 1.20 -4.82
CA ILE A 19 -7.30 0.66 -5.38
C ILE A 19 -8.40 1.73 -5.37
N ASP A 20 -8.51 2.45 -4.29
CA ASP A 20 -9.53 3.48 -4.11
C ASP A 20 -9.36 4.61 -5.12
N GLU A 21 -8.12 4.99 -5.41
CA GLU A 21 -7.82 6.03 -6.39
C GLU A 21 -7.77 5.49 -7.81
N LYS A 22 -8.01 4.20 -7.98
CA LYS A 22 -8.03 3.53 -9.28
C LYS A 22 -6.68 3.48 -9.98
N TYR A 23 -5.62 3.59 -9.22
CA TYR A 23 -4.28 3.32 -9.73
C TYR A 23 -4.09 1.82 -9.93
N ALA A 24 -4.79 1.02 -9.13
CA ALA A 24 -4.72 -0.42 -9.20
C ALA A 24 -6.14 -0.98 -9.23
N VAL A 25 -6.34 -2.06 -10.00
CA VAL A 25 -7.67 -2.69 -10.10
C VAL A 25 -7.87 -3.70 -8.97
N ASP A 26 -6.77 -4.24 -8.42
CA ASP A 26 -6.84 -5.20 -7.33
C ASP A 26 -5.52 -5.19 -6.58
N LYS A 27 -5.41 -6.12 -5.62
CA LYS A 27 -4.23 -6.18 -4.77
C LYS A 27 -2.97 -6.52 -5.56
N ASP A 28 -3.07 -7.42 -6.54
CA ASP A 28 -1.93 -7.77 -7.37
C ASP A 28 -1.38 -6.57 -8.11
N ALA A 29 -2.26 -5.77 -8.68
CA ALA A 29 -1.84 -4.56 -9.38
C ALA A 29 -1.21 -3.58 -8.40
N ALA A 30 -1.78 -3.45 -7.22
CA ALA A 30 -1.24 -2.57 -6.19
C ALA A 30 0.15 -3.02 -5.76
N ASP A 31 0.35 -4.33 -5.60
CA ASP A 31 1.66 -4.87 -5.24
C ASP A 31 2.72 -4.48 -6.27
N LYS A 32 2.37 -4.58 -7.54
CA LYS A 32 3.30 -4.22 -8.61
C LYS A 32 3.65 -2.76 -8.58
N ILE A 33 2.67 -1.92 -8.32
CA ILE A 33 2.89 -0.48 -8.22
C ILE A 33 3.82 -0.18 -7.04
N ILE A 34 3.55 -0.79 -5.90
CA ILE A 34 4.36 -0.57 -4.71
C ILE A 34 5.80 -1.02 -4.95
N SER A 35 5.97 -2.12 -5.67
CA SER A 35 7.30 -2.64 -5.98
C SER A 35 8.13 -1.64 -6.79
N GLY A 36 7.47 -0.82 -7.58
CA GLY A 36 8.15 0.17 -8.41
C GLY A 36 8.10 1.59 -7.88
N MET A 37 7.38 1.84 -6.78
CA MET A 37 7.25 3.20 -6.30
C MET A 37 8.41 3.59 -5.39
N SER A 38 8.66 4.90 -5.31
CA SER A 38 9.71 5.41 -4.44
C SER A 38 9.30 5.31 -2.98
N GLN A 39 10.28 5.27 -2.11
CA GLN A 39 10.04 5.21 -0.67
C GLN A 39 9.29 6.45 -0.20
N ASP A 40 9.63 7.60 -0.75
CA ASP A 40 8.97 8.86 -0.38
C ASP A 40 7.49 8.81 -0.70
N TRP A 41 7.13 8.31 -1.87
CA TRP A 41 5.74 8.22 -2.26
C TRP A 41 5.00 7.22 -1.36
N TYR A 42 5.61 6.08 -1.12
CA TYR A 42 5.05 5.06 -0.24
C TYR A 42 4.74 5.63 1.14
N ASP A 43 5.70 6.33 1.72
CA ASP A 43 5.54 6.93 3.04
C ASP A 43 4.44 7.99 3.04
N THR A 44 4.35 8.78 1.99
CA THR A 44 3.32 9.82 1.88
C THR A 44 1.93 9.20 1.87
N ILE A 45 1.74 8.14 1.11
CA ILE A 45 0.45 7.46 1.05
C ILE A 45 0.11 6.82 2.40
N ALA A 46 1.11 6.24 3.04
CA ALA A 46 0.90 5.50 4.28
C ALA A 46 0.66 6.40 5.49
N GLU A 47 0.93 7.68 5.37
CA GLU A 47 0.62 8.61 6.46
C GLU A 47 -0.89 8.63 6.78
#